data_5bfdf602ba9cc79ece49b049f7684f43
#
_entry.id   5bfdf602ba9cc79ece49b049f7684f43
#
_cell.length_a   1.000
_cell.length_b   1.000
_cell.length_c   1.000
_cell.angle_alpha   90.00
_cell.angle_beta   90.00
_cell.angle_gamma   90.00
#
_symmetry.space_group_name_H-M   'P 1'
#
loop_
_entity.id
_entity.type
_entity.pdbx_description
1 polymer ?
#
loop_
_entity_poly.entity_id
_entity_poly.type
_entity_poly.pdbx_seq_one_letter_code
_entity_poly.pdbx_strand_id
1 'polypeptide(L)'
;MPAASMKQLLESGVHFGHQTRRWNPKMKPYIFTERGGIHIIDLQQTTVLLDRSYDFVRNIAARGGSVMFVGTKKQCQDVIRDEASRVGMPYVSHRWLGGLLTNFSTIEKRIERMHELRKLKEEGQLGLLPTKERMGMERELEKLEINLGGVSMMTRLPDAVFVADPKREAIATKEVNKLGLPLIGLVDTNCDPDEVDYLIPGNDDAIRSCSLIVKTLVRAVEEGRAKFQVSDFLAAEAAREAAQAQAARASEEGREGGGDSGSRSREPRGQRPSTGDRRPGGPGRPGAGRSSGPGRPGPRADAGRPAPARRASAPRPAAPVERPPETVEAAERLAEEVLGDKGQED
;
A
#
# COMPACT_ATOMS: atom_id res chain seq x y z
N MET A 1 7.03 -8.88 22.48
CA MET A 1 5.70 -9.20 23.01
C MET A 1 4.82 -9.57 21.84
N PRO A 2 3.88 -10.53 21.96
CA PRO A 2 3.01 -10.89 20.85
C PRO A 2 2.16 -9.69 20.41
N ALA A 3 1.89 -9.60 19.12
CA ALA A 3 1.12 -8.51 18.52
C ALA A 3 -0.32 -8.43 19.08
N ALA A 4 -0.91 -9.60 19.39
CA ALA A 4 -2.15 -9.75 20.13
C ALA A 4 -2.05 -10.91 21.12
N SER A 5 -2.65 -10.79 22.30
CA SER A 5 -2.66 -11.88 23.28
C SER A 5 -3.68 -12.96 22.90
N MET A 6 -3.43 -14.20 23.28
CA MET A 6 -4.35 -15.33 23.10
C MET A 6 -5.75 -15.01 23.66
N LYS A 7 -5.82 -14.35 24.82
CA LYS A 7 -7.07 -13.92 25.45
C LYS A 7 -7.86 -12.95 24.55
N GLN A 8 -7.21 -11.95 23.98
CA GLN A 8 -7.84 -11.00 23.06
C GLN A 8 -8.36 -11.68 21.80
N LEU A 9 -7.62 -12.63 21.23
CA LEU A 9 -8.06 -13.42 20.08
C LEU A 9 -9.29 -14.26 20.40
N LEU A 10 -9.33 -14.88 21.58
CA LEU A 10 -10.46 -15.69 22.02
C LEU A 10 -11.71 -14.82 22.25
N GLU A 11 -11.60 -13.71 23.01
CA GLU A 11 -12.69 -12.78 23.31
C GLU A 11 -13.27 -12.12 22.05
N SER A 12 -12.44 -11.89 21.04
CA SER A 12 -12.89 -11.33 19.75
C SER A 12 -13.51 -12.36 18.83
N GLY A 13 -13.50 -13.65 19.20
CA GLY A 13 -14.09 -14.73 18.42
C GLY A 13 -13.32 -15.07 17.14
N VAL A 14 -12.00 -14.84 17.10
CA VAL A 14 -11.13 -15.16 15.97
C VAL A 14 -11.09 -16.67 15.68
N HIS A 15 -11.29 -17.49 16.72
CA HIS A 15 -11.25 -18.95 16.65
C HIS A 15 -12.44 -19.60 15.93
N PHE A 16 -13.55 -18.90 15.73
CA PHE A 16 -14.68 -19.45 15.01
C PHE A 16 -14.41 -19.44 13.50
N GLY A 17 -14.56 -20.59 12.88
CA GLY A 17 -14.53 -20.74 11.43
C GLY A 17 -15.92 -20.93 10.85
N HIS A 18 -15.98 -21.30 9.59
CA HIS A 18 -17.20 -21.62 8.87
C HIS A 18 -17.73 -23.03 9.20
N GLN A 19 -18.97 -23.28 8.79
CA GLN A 19 -19.59 -24.61 8.86
C GLN A 19 -18.75 -25.64 8.12
N THR A 20 -18.68 -26.87 8.68
CA THR A 20 -17.86 -27.98 8.15
C THR A 20 -18.11 -28.29 6.68
N ARG A 21 -19.34 -28.15 6.19
CA ARG A 21 -19.70 -28.38 4.77
C ARG A 21 -19.10 -27.35 3.79
N ARG A 22 -18.61 -26.20 4.28
CA ARG A 22 -18.09 -25.10 3.45
C ARG A 22 -16.58 -24.97 3.48
N TRP A 23 -15.89 -25.84 4.19
CA TRP A 23 -14.47 -25.73 4.41
C TRP A 23 -13.63 -26.06 3.16
N ASN A 24 -12.38 -25.61 3.17
CA ASN A 24 -11.37 -26.01 2.22
C ASN A 24 -10.44 -27.05 2.88
N PRO A 25 -10.25 -28.25 2.28
CA PRO A 25 -9.36 -29.28 2.83
C PRO A 25 -7.93 -28.82 3.10
N LYS A 26 -7.41 -27.84 2.35
CA LYS A 26 -6.09 -27.25 2.55
C LYS A 26 -5.96 -26.49 3.88
N MET A 27 -7.08 -26.07 4.48
CA MET A 27 -7.12 -25.41 5.78
C MET A 27 -7.01 -26.39 6.96
N LYS A 28 -7.03 -27.71 6.72
CA LYS A 28 -6.92 -28.74 7.77
C LYS A 28 -5.79 -28.50 8.78
N PRO A 29 -4.57 -28.09 8.39
CA PRO A 29 -3.49 -27.84 9.35
C PRO A 29 -3.77 -26.72 10.37
N TYR A 30 -4.66 -25.77 10.03
CA TYR A 30 -4.99 -24.59 10.84
C TYR A 30 -6.27 -24.77 11.66
N ILE A 31 -6.93 -25.94 11.56
CA ILE A 31 -8.15 -26.28 12.29
C ILE A 31 -7.76 -27.08 13.52
N PHE A 32 -8.17 -26.61 14.71
CA PHE A 32 -7.96 -27.29 15.97
C PHE A 32 -8.94 -28.46 16.16
N THR A 33 -10.24 -28.21 16.01
CA THR A 33 -11.31 -29.18 16.20
C THR A 33 -12.59 -28.75 15.48
N GLU A 34 -13.62 -29.57 15.59
CA GLU A 34 -14.99 -29.28 15.17
C GLU A 34 -15.92 -29.32 16.39
N ARG A 35 -16.80 -28.32 16.50
CA ARG A 35 -17.82 -28.29 17.54
C ARG A 35 -19.14 -27.77 16.96
N GLY A 36 -20.21 -28.54 17.13
CA GLY A 36 -21.56 -28.13 16.67
C GLY A 36 -21.66 -27.89 15.16
N GLY A 37 -20.86 -28.61 14.33
CA GLY A 37 -20.84 -28.44 12.87
C GLY A 37 -20.09 -27.19 12.40
N ILE A 38 -19.29 -26.57 13.27
CA ILE A 38 -18.44 -25.40 12.97
C ILE A 38 -16.98 -25.77 13.27
N HIS A 39 -16.07 -25.41 12.37
CA HIS A 39 -14.65 -25.58 12.60
C HIS A 39 -14.12 -24.51 13.59
N ILE A 40 -13.25 -24.97 14.49
CA ILE A 40 -12.54 -24.11 15.43
C ILE A 40 -11.10 -23.96 14.94
N ILE A 41 -10.66 -22.72 14.74
CA ILE A 41 -9.33 -22.37 14.25
C ILE A 41 -8.34 -22.45 15.40
N ASP A 42 -7.12 -22.92 15.11
CA ASP A 42 -6.02 -23.01 16.07
C ASP A 42 -5.40 -21.62 16.35
N LEU A 43 -5.76 -21.03 17.49
CA LEU A 43 -5.26 -19.73 17.88
C LEU A 43 -3.75 -19.69 18.19
N GLN A 44 -3.13 -20.82 18.53
CA GLN A 44 -1.68 -20.87 18.76
C GLN A 44 -0.95 -20.56 17.44
N GLN A 45 -1.37 -21.19 16.35
CA GLN A 45 -0.85 -20.91 15.03
C GLN A 45 -1.21 -19.50 14.56
N THR A 46 -2.45 -19.06 14.83
CA THR A 46 -2.88 -17.68 14.50
C THR A 46 -1.96 -16.65 15.15
N THR A 47 -1.60 -16.82 16.44
CA THR A 47 -0.71 -15.88 17.15
C THR A 47 0.65 -15.78 16.47
N VAL A 48 1.28 -16.92 16.17
CA VAL A 48 2.61 -16.97 15.52
C VAL A 48 2.59 -16.33 14.12
N LEU A 49 1.55 -16.65 13.34
CA LEU A 49 1.42 -16.14 11.96
C LEU A 49 1.03 -14.65 11.93
N LEU A 50 0.25 -14.20 12.91
CA LEU A 50 -0.07 -12.78 13.09
C LEU A 50 1.18 -11.99 13.48
N ASP A 51 2.01 -12.48 14.40
CA ASP A 51 3.27 -11.85 14.78
C ASP A 51 4.21 -11.71 13.56
N ARG A 52 4.30 -12.75 12.74
CA ARG A 52 5.07 -12.71 11.50
C ARG A 52 4.55 -11.66 10.51
N SER A 53 3.24 -11.58 10.35
CA SER A 53 2.58 -10.59 9.48
C SER A 53 2.77 -9.17 10.02
N TYR A 54 2.70 -9.01 11.35
CA TYR A 54 2.97 -7.76 12.06
C TYR A 54 4.38 -7.25 11.80
N ASP A 55 5.39 -8.10 11.98
CA ASP A 55 6.79 -7.75 11.74
C ASP A 55 7.04 -7.38 10.28
N PHE A 56 6.40 -8.08 9.34
CA PHE A 56 6.50 -7.79 7.93
C PHE A 56 5.93 -6.41 7.59
N VAL A 57 4.71 -6.10 8.05
CA VAL A 57 4.05 -4.79 7.85
C VAL A 57 4.88 -3.67 8.48
N ARG A 58 5.36 -3.86 9.71
CA ARG A 58 6.22 -2.91 10.41
C ARG A 58 7.49 -2.60 9.62
N ASN A 59 8.13 -3.62 9.05
CA ASN A 59 9.34 -3.47 8.25
C ASN A 59 9.09 -2.74 6.91
N ILE A 60 7.91 -2.91 6.29
CA ILE A 60 7.53 -2.12 5.11
C ILE A 60 7.36 -0.65 5.50
N ALA A 61 6.60 -0.38 6.55
CA ALA A 61 6.37 0.98 7.03
C ALA A 61 7.64 1.69 7.50
N ALA A 62 8.59 0.95 8.11
CA ALA A 62 9.90 1.46 8.52
C ALA A 62 10.83 1.86 7.35
N ARG A 63 10.48 1.49 6.11
CA ARG A 63 11.17 1.91 4.89
C ARG A 63 10.38 2.96 4.11
N GLY A 64 9.34 3.54 4.70
CA GLY A 64 8.44 4.47 4.03
C GLY A 64 7.52 3.82 2.99
N GLY A 65 7.38 2.50 3.05
CA GLY A 65 6.49 1.73 2.18
C GLY A 65 5.02 1.90 2.53
N SER A 66 4.16 1.53 1.58
CA SER A 66 2.69 1.59 1.72
C SER A 66 2.07 0.19 1.72
N VAL A 67 1.08 -0.01 2.58
CA VAL A 67 0.28 -1.23 2.66
C VAL A 67 -1.18 -0.89 2.34
N MET A 68 -1.75 -1.53 1.32
CA MET A 68 -3.15 -1.33 0.96
C MET A 68 -4.03 -2.28 1.77
N PHE A 69 -5.11 -1.76 2.36
CA PHE A 69 -6.09 -2.55 3.10
C PHE A 69 -7.35 -2.78 2.26
N VAL A 70 -7.72 -4.05 2.07
CA VAL A 70 -8.86 -4.45 1.24
C VAL A 70 -9.83 -5.31 2.03
N GLY A 71 -11.11 -4.92 2.02
CA GLY A 71 -12.17 -5.73 2.59
C GLY A 71 -13.52 -5.12 2.33
N THR A 72 -14.27 -5.75 1.41
CA THR A 72 -15.60 -5.29 0.99
C THR A 72 -16.74 -5.98 1.77
N LYS A 73 -16.38 -6.84 2.73
CA LYS A 73 -17.34 -7.49 3.62
C LYS A 73 -17.90 -6.49 4.60
N LYS A 74 -19.22 -6.46 4.80
CA LYS A 74 -19.88 -5.48 5.69
C LYS A 74 -19.27 -5.43 7.09
N GLN A 75 -18.79 -6.57 7.59
CA GLN A 75 -18.16 -6.71 8.89
C GLN A 75 -16.78 -6.02 8.99
N CYS A 76 -16.11 -5.83 7.85
CA CYS A 76 -14.76 -5.26 7.79
C CYS A 76 -14.72 -3.84 7.22
N GLN A 77 -15.76 -3.40 6.48
CA GLN A 77 -15.80 -2.13 5.73
C GLN A 77 -15.44 -0.92 6.57
N ASP A 78 -16.18 -0.71 7.68
CA ASP A 78 -16.03 0.48 8.50
C ASP A 78 -14.67 0.50 9.20
N VAL A 79 -14.26 -0.65 9.74
CA VAL A 79 -12.97 -0.78 10.42
C VAL A 79 -11.81 -0.50 9.48
N ILE A 80 -11.84 -1.06 8.27
CA ILE A 80 -10.79 -0.84 7.26
C ILE A 80 -10.74 0.62 6.85
N ARG A 81 -11.90 1.25 6.58
CA ARG A 81 -11.97 2.67 6.22
C ARG A 81 -11.37 3.54 7.31
N ASP A 82 -11.82 3.36 8.55
CA ASP A 82 -11.49 4.24 9.65
C ASP A 82 -10.02 4.07 10.07
N GLU A 83 -9.55 2.84 10.21
CA GLU A 83 -8.19 2.56 10.66
C GLU A 83 -7.13 2.84 9.57
N ALA A 84 -7.40 2.51 8.30
CA ALA A 84 -6.46 2.82 7.22
C ALA A 84 -6.38 4.33 6.95
N SER A 85 -7.52 5.04 7.00
CA SER A 85 -7.56 6.51 6.90
C SER A 85 -6.76 7.16 8.02
N ARG A 86 -6.85 6.65 9.26
CA ARG A 86 -6.16 7.18 10.44
C ARG A 86 -4.64 7.19 10.25
N VAL A 87 -4.10 6.17 9.59
CA VAL A 87 -2.66 6.07 9.30
C VAL A 87 -2.29 6.52 7.90
N GLY A 88 -3.23 7.04 7.11
CA GLY A 88 -3.00 7.50 5.74
C GLY A 88 -2.51 6.41 4.80
N MET A 89 -2.98 5.17 4.98
CA MET A 89 -2.74 4.05 4.08
C MET A 89 -3.87 3.92 3.07
N PRO A 90 -3.59 3.50 1.83
CA PRO A 90 -4.63 3.26 0.83
C PRO A 90 -5.54 2.10 1.26
N TYR A 91 -6.83 2.22 0.94
CA TYR A 91 -7.80 1.18 1.27
C TYR A 91 -8.91 1.06 0.24
N VAL A 92 -9.54 -0.12 0.20
CA VAL A 92 -10.76 -0.40 -0.56
C VAL A 92 -11.77 -1.09 0.38
N SER A 93 -12.84 -0.36 0.74
CA SER A 93 -13.84 -0.85 1.68
C SER A 93 -15.19 -1.17 1.02
N HIS A 94 -15.50 -0.63 -0.15
CA HIS A 94 -16.82 -0.80 -0.76
C HIS A 94 -16.83 -1.88 -1.85
N ARG A 95 -16.13 -1.68 -2.94
CA ARG A 95 -16.05 -2.64 -4.06
C ARG A 95 -14.69 -2.56 -4.73
N TRP A 96 -14.06 -3.73 -4.92
CA TRP A 96 -12.87 -3.82 -5.75
C TRP A 96 -13.21 -3.57 -7.22
N LEU A 97 -12.55 -2.62 -7.83
CA LEU A 97 -12.68 -2.38 -9.26
C LEU A 97 -11.65 -3.24 -9.99
N GLY A 98 -12.13 -4.07 -10.93
CA GLY A 98 -11.22 -4.88 -11.73
C GLY A 98 -10.21 -4.01 -12.49
N GLY A 99 -8.93 -4.38 -12.41
CA GLY A 99 -7.84 -3.60 -12.98
C GLY A 99 -7.29 -2.49 -12.07
N LEU A 100 -7.71 -2.43 -10.81
CA LEU A 100 -7.28 -1.38 -9.88
C LEU A 100 -5.75 -1.35 -9.72
N LEU A 101 -5.11 -2.49 -9.66
CA LEU A 101 -3.65 -2.59 -9.61
C LEU A 101 -3.04 -2.91 -10.99
N THR A 102 -3.63 -3.84 -11.73
CA THR A 102 -3.08 -4.30 -13.01
C THR A 102 -3.22 -3.29 -14.15
N ASN A 103 -4.13 -2.34 -14.04
CA ASN A 103 -4.35 -1.25 -15.00
C ASN A 103 -4.38 0.11 -14.29
N PHE A 104 -3.39 0.35 -13.43
CA PHE A 104 -3.34 1.51 -12.55
C PHE A 104 -3.38 2.84 -13.33
N SER A 105 -2.74 2.93 -14.49
CA SER A 105 -2.75 4.15 -15.32
C SER A 105 -4.15 4.59 -15.77
N THR A 106 -5.09 3.65 -15.93
CA THR A 106 -6.49 3.97 -16.21
C THR A 106 -7.24 4.39 -14.94
N ILE A 107 -6.92 3.79 -13.81
CA ILE A 107 -7.49 4.16 -12.51
C ILE A 107 -7.01 5.55 -12.10
N GLU A 108 -5.74 5.88 -12.30
CA GLU A 108 -5.16 7.19 -12.05
C GLU A 108 -5.95 8.31 -12.75
N LYS A 109 -6.29 8.15 -14.03
CA LYS A 109 -7.15 9.10 -14.74
C LYS A 109 -8.55 9.25 -14.13
N ARG A 110 -9.08 8.19 -13.53
CA ARG A 110 -10.36 8.26 -12.79
C ARG A 110 -10.21 8.97 -11.46
N ILE A 111 -9.08 8.81 -10.79
CA ILE A 111 -8.74 9.56 -9.56
C ILE A 111 -8.56 11.05 -9.90
N GLU A 112 -7.83 11.38 -10.97
CA GLU A 112 -7.71 12.76 -11.46
C GLU A 112 -9.09 13.38 -11.72
N ARG A 113 -9.97 12.65 -12.44
CA ARG A 113 -11.34 13.08 -12.68
C ARG A 113 -12.14 13.32 -11.41
N MET A 114 -11.97 12.48 -10.40
CA MET A 114 -12.58 12.67 -9.08
C MET A 114 -12.10 13.98 -8.43
N HIS A 115 -10.78 14.25 -8.48
CA HIS A 115 -10.22 15.49 -7.95
C HIS A 115 -10.71 16.73 -8.70
N GLU A 116 -10.82 16.68 -10.04
CA GLU A 116 -11.41 17.74 -10.84
C GLU A 116 -12.85 18.06 -10.41
N LEU A 117 -13.69 17.01 -10.32
CA LEU A 117 -15.10 17.20 -9.93
C LEU A 117 -15.24 17.73 -8.50
N ARG A 118 -14.36 17.30 -7.57
CA ARG A 118 -14.33 17.80 -6.21
C ARG A 118 -13.97 19.28 -6.19
N LYS A 119 -12.94 19.69 -6.94
CA LYS A 119 -12.54 21.07 -7.08
C LYS A 119 -13.65 21.94 -7.66
N LEU A 120 -14.31 21.51 -8.75
CA LEU A 120 -15.46 22.23 -9.34
C LEU A 120 -16.61 22.38 -8.35
N LYS A 121 -16.83 21.40 -7.46
CA LYS A 121 -17.84 21.46 -6.42
C LYS A 121 -17.47 22.47 -5.33
N GLU A 122 -16.23 22.44 -4.86
CA GLU A 122 -15.70 23.34 -3.82
C GLU A 122 -15.68 24.82 -4.29
N GLU A 123 -15.32 25.06 -5.55
CA GLU A 123 -15.32 26.41 -6.17
C GLU A 123 -16.74 26.89 -6.53
N GLY A 124 -17.76 26.09 -6.30
CA GLY A 124 -19.16 26.44 -6.60
C GLY A 124 -19.51 26.46 -8.11
N GLN A 125 -18.57 26.08 -8.98
CA GLN A 125 -18.74 26.09 -10.45
C GLN A 125 -19.86 25.15 -10.89
N LEU A 126 -20.09 24.04 -10.17
CA LEU A 126 -21.22 23.14 -10.46
C LEU A 126 -22.58 23.85 -10.34
N GLY A 127 -22.69 24.89 -9.50
CA GLY A 127 -23.91 25.67 -9.33
C GLY A 127 -24.26 26.51 -10.54
N LEU A 128 -23.29 26.83 -11.41
CA LEU A 128 -23.49 27.63 -12.63
C LEU A 128 -23.98 26.80 -13.82
N LEU A 129 -23.93 25.47 -13.70
CA LEU A 129 -24.32 24.55 -14.77
C LEU A 129 -25.84 24.31 -14.76
N PRO A 130 -26.43 23.95 -15.93
CA PRO A 130 -27.80 23.50 -16.01
C PRO A 130 -28.06 22.34 -15.04
N THR A 131 -29.23 22.30 -14.41
CA THR A 131 -29.59 21.32 -13.36
C THR A 131 -29.32 19.87 -13.78
N LYS A 132 -29.59 19.51 -15.03
CA LYS A 132 -29.39 18.15 -15.55
C LYS A 132 -27.90 17.76 -15.57
N GLU A 133 -27.02 18.65 -15.98
CA GLU A 133 -25.57 18.42 -16.06
C GLU A 133 -24.98 18.37 -14.65
N ARG A 134 -25.35 19.32 -13.79
CA ARG A 134 -24.94 19.35 -12.38
C ARG A 134 -25.24 18.03 -11.68
N MET A 135 -26.52 17.56 -11.75
CA MET A 135 -26.91 16.28 -11.15
C MET A 135 -26.16 15.09 -11.74
N GLY A 136 -25.77 15.14 -13.00
CA GLY A 136 -24.95 14.12 -13.64
C GLY A 136 -23.54 14.05 -13.02
N MET A 137 -22.89 15.21 -12.90
CA MET A 137 -21.55 15.33 -12.31
C MET A 137 -21.52 15.03 -10.81
N GLU A 138 -22.53 15.44 -10.06
CA GLU A 138 -22.67 15.13 -8.64
C GLU A 138 -22.79 13.60 -8.42
N ARG A 139 -23.58 12.91 -9.22
CA ARG A 139 -23.71 11.44 -9.15
C ARG A 139 -22.43 10.72 -9.59
N GLU A 140 -21.71 11.27 -10.57
CA GLU A 140 -20.42 10.74 -10.98
C GLU A 140 -19.42 10.88 -9.84
N LEU A 141 -19.31 12.06 -9.21
CA LEU A 141 -18.44 12.31 -8.08
C LEU A 141 -18.74 11.37 -6.92
N GLU A 142 -19.99 11.24 -6.51
CA GLU A 142 -20.40 10.33 -5.44
C GLU A 142 -19.96 8.88 -5.69
N LYS A 143 -20.15 8.37 -6.92
CA LYS A 143 -19.71 7.02 -7.30
C LYS A 143 -18.20 6.86 -7.27
N LEU A 144 -17.46 7.88 -7.70
CA LEU A 144 -16.00 7.87 -7.66
C LEU A 144 -15.49 7.92 -6.22
N GLU A 145 -16.07 8.75 -5.37
CA GLU A 145 -15.71 8.87 -3.95
C GLU A 145 -15.95 7.56 -3.18
N ILE A 146 -17.10 6.92 -3.40
CA ILE A 146 -17.43 5.65 -2.75
C ILE A 146 -16.42 4.54 -3.15
N ASN A 147 -16.01 4.47 -4.42
CA ASN A 147 -15.19 3.37 -4.92
C ASN A 147 -13.69 3.66 -4.89
N LEU A 148 -13.27 4.90 -5.07
CA LEU A 148 -11.86 5.30 -5.22
C LEU A 148 -11.39 6.26 -4.12
N GLY A 149 -12.27 6.72 -3.24
CA GLY A 149 -11.92 7.67 -2.18
C GLY A 149 -10.77 7.18 -1.30
N GLY A 150 -10.73 5.89 -0.97
CA GLY A 150 -9.67 5.31 -0.16
C GLY A 150 -8.32 5.15 -0.88
N VAL A 151 -8.29 5.26 -2.21
CA VAL A 151 -7.06 5.20 -3.02
C VAL A 151 -6.72 6.54 -3.67
N SER A 152 -7.44 7.61 -3.31
CA SER A 152 -7.31 8.94 -3.91
C SER A 152 -5.91 9.55 -3.80
N MET A 153 -5.15 9.21 -2.77
CA MET A 153 -3.79 9.70 -2.51
C MET A 153 -2.70 8.79 -3.07
N MET A 154 -3.10 7.71 -3.76
CA MET A 154 -2.15 6.72 -4.26
C MET A 154 -1.56 7.17 -5.60
N THR A 155 -0.25 7.43 -5.61
CA THR A 155 0.53 7.83 -6.81
C THR A 155 1.33 6.68 -7.40
N ARG A 156 1.53 5.60 -6.64
CA ARG A 156 2.27 4.39 -7.04
C ARG A 156 1.57 3.15 -6.48
N LEU A 157 1.93 1.99 -7.02
CA LEU A 157 1.46 0.70 -6.49
C LEU A 157 1.92 0.52 -5.04
N PRO A 158 1.10 -0.15 -4.19
CA PRO A 158 1.48 -0.45 -2.82
C PRO A 158 2.59 -1.51 -2.76
N ASP A 159 3.38 -1.49 -1.68
CA ASP A 159 4.46 -2.45 -1.47
C ASP A 159 3.96 -3.80 -0.91
N ALA A 160 2.77 -3.82 -0.31
CA ALA A 160 2.03 -5.02 0.09
C ALA A 160 0.54 -4.74 0.14
N VAL A 161 -0.26 -5.81 0.10
CA VAL A 161 -1.72 -5.73 0.18
C VAL A 161 -2.22 -6.65 1.30
N PHE A 162 -3.04 -6.11 2.20
CA PHE A 162 -3.83 -6.89 3.16
C PHE A 162 -5.23 -7.11 2.61
N VAL A 163 -5.70 -8.36 2.63
CA VAL A 163 -7.04 -8.74 2.17
C VAL A 163 -7.78 -9.46 3.30
N ALA A 164 -8.95 -8.93 3.67
CA ALA A 164 -9.89 -9.65 4.51
C ALA A 164 -10.81 -10.51 3.63
N ASP A 165 -10.84 -11.83 3.87
CA ASP A 165 -11.55 -12.83 3.06
C ASP A 165 -11.06 -12.89 1.59
N PRO A 166 -9.91 -13.54 1.30
CA PRO A 166 -9.39 -13.69 -0.06
C PRO A 166 -10.37 -14.36 -1.03
N LYS A 167 -11.25 -15.24 -0.54
CA LYS A 167 -12.25 -15.91 -1.36
C LYS A 167 -13.28 -14.94 -1.91
N ARG A 168 -13.73 -13.98 -1.11
CA ARG A 168 -14.65 -12.92 -1.52
C ARG A 168 -13.97 -11.93 -2.44
N GLU A 169 -12.74 -11.56 -2.12
CA GLU A 169 -11.92 -10.61 -2.87
C GLU A 169 -11.04 -11.32 -3.94
N ALA A 170 -11.56 -12.39 -4.55
CA ALA A 170 -10.80 -13.22 -5.51
C ALA A 170 -10.21 -12.44 -6.70
N ILE A 171 -10.84 -11.31 -7.11
CA ILE A 171 -10.31 -10.46 -8.17
C ILE A 171 -9.08 -9.71 -7.66
N ALA A 172 -9.14 -9.13 -6.45
CA ALA A 172 -8.02 -8.44 -5.82
C ALA A 172 -6.84 -9.40 -5.61
N THR A 173 -7.11 -10.57 -5.02
CA THR A 173 -6.12 -11.62 -4.79
C THR A 173 -5.38 -12.02 -6.08
N LYS A 174 -6.12 -12.24 -7.18
CA LYS A 174 -5.53 -12.58 -8.48
C LYS A 174 -4.69 -11.43 -9.07
N GLU A 175 -5.12 -10.18 -8.91
CA GLU A 175 -4.36 -9.03 -9.38
C GLU A 175 -3.05 -8.85 -8.60
N VAL A 176 -3.11 -8.96 -7.27
CA VAL A 176 -1.94 -8.88 -6.39
C VAL A 176 -0.93 -9.98 -6.75
N ASN A 177 -1.40 -11.23 -6.85
CA ASN A 177 -0.56 -12.37 -7.24
C ASN A 177 0.03 -12.22 -8.64
N LYS A 178 -0.73 -11.68 -9.61
CA LYS A 178 -0.26 -11.42 -10.97
C LYS A 178 0.88 -10.41 -11.01
N LEU A 179 0.84 -9.40 -10.15
CA LEU A 179 1.88 -8.37 -10.03
C LEU A 179 3.06 -8.82 -9.17
N GLY A 180 2.94 -9.95 -8.47
CA GLY A 180 3.97 -10.45 -7.56
C GLY A 180 4.11 -9.61 -6.29
N LEU A 181 3.07 -8.86 -5.91
CA LEU A 181 3.05 -8.11 -4.67
C LEU A 181 2.82 -9.06 -3.49
N PRO A 182 3.47 -8.85 -2.33
CA PRO A 182 3.22 -9.62 -1.13
C PRO A 182 1.77 -9.49 -0.67
N LEU A 183 1.10 -10.62 -0.46
CA LEU A 183 -0.29 -10.69 -0.02
C LEU A 183 -0.38 -11.16 1.42
N ILE A 184 -0.96 -10.32 2.28
CA ILE A 184 -1.32 -10.65 3.66
C ILE A 184 -2.82 -10.94 3.67
N GLY A 185 -3.25 -12.06 4.24
CA GLY A 185 -4.67 -12.41 4.24
C GLY A 185 -5.20 -12.84 5.58
N LEU A 186 -6.37 -12.30 5.98
CA LEU A 186 -7.21 -12.90 7.01
C LEU A 186 -8.00 -14.02 6.33
N VAL A 187 -7.69 -15.26 6.69
CA VAL A 187 -8.11 -16.47 5.98
C VAL A 187 -8.96 -17.33 6.91
N ASP A 188 -10.21 -17.50 6.58
CA ASP A 188 -11.11 -18.41 7.27
C ASP A 188 -11.02 -19.83 6.69
N THR A 189 -11.67 -20.78 7.31
CA THR A 189 -11.66 -22.21 6.97
C THR A 189 -12.19 -22.55 5.57
N ASN A 190 -12.87 -21.63 4.88
CA ASN A 190 -13.43 -21.79 3.54
C ASN A 190 -12.52 -21.25 2.40
N CYS A 191 -11.38 -20.65 2.72
CA CYS A 191 -10.46 -20.02 1.77
C CYS A 191 -9.32 -20.96 1.34
N ASP A 192 -8.57 -20.60 0.31
CA ASP A 192 -7.35 -21.30 -0.11
C ASP A 192 -6.11 -20.63 0.51
N PRO A 193 -5.38 -21.32 1.40
CA PRO A 193 -4.18 -20.74 2.03
C PRO A 193 -3.00 -20.55 1.06
N ASP A 194 -2.98 -21.28 -0.07
CA ASP A 194 -1.87 -21.22 -1.04
C ASP A 194 -1.87 -19.91 -1.85
N GLU A 195 -2.98 -19.18 -1.87
CA GLU A 195 -3.09 -17.89 -2.57
C GLU A 195 -2.45 -16.72 -1.79
N VAL A 196 -2.07 -16.93 -0.51
CA VAL A 196 -1.64 -15.89 0.42
C VAL A 196 -0.20 -16.12 0.89
N ASP A 197 0.65 -15.10 0.84
CA ASP A 197 2.05 -15.20 1.28
C ASP A 197 2.18 -15.12 2.81
N TYR A 198 1.40 -14.26 3.45
CA TYR A 198 1.35 -14.06 4.90
C TYR A 198 -0.06 -14.38 5.41
N LEU A 199 -0.26 -15.64 5.74
CA LEU A 199 -1.54 -16.17 6.20
C LEU A 199 -1.79 -15.81 7.66
N ILE A 200 -2.98 -15.30 7.95
CA ILE A 200 -3.51 -15.11 9.31
C ILE A 200 -4.79 -15.93 9.40
N PRO A 201 -4.75 -17.14 10.00
CA PRO A 201 -5.97 -17.93 10.17
C PRO A 201 -6.90 -17.24 11.16
N GLY A 202 -8.15 -17.02 10.78
CA GLY A 202 -9.08 -16.35 11.67
C GLY A 202 -10.45 -16.11 11.05
N ASN A 203 -11.39 -15.76 11.90
CA ASN A 203 -12.77 -15.48 11.55
C ASN A 203 -12.90 -14.15 10.80
N ASP A 204 -13.45 -14.19 9.61
CA ASP A 204 -13.71 -13.02 8.77
C ASP A 204 -15.17 -12.53 8.82
N ASP A 205 -16.06 -13.26 9.55
CA ASP A 205 -17.47 -12.93 9.70
C ASP A 205 -17.78 -12.08 10.96
N ALA A 206 -16.93 -12.16 11.98
CA ALA A 206 -17.12 -11.42 13.21
C ALA A 206 -16.49 -10.02 13.14
N ILE A 207 -17.27 -8.96 13.37
CA ILE A 207 -16.79 -7.56 13.39
C ILE A 207 -15.63 -7.39 14.37
N ARG A 208 -15.71 -8.01 15.56
CA ARG A 208 -14.67 -7.92 16.59
C ARG A 208 -13.35 -8.58 16.13
N SER A 209 -13.44 -9.73 15.44
CA SER A 209 -12.28 -10.44 14.88
C SER A 209 -11.57 -9.57 13.82
N CYS A 210 -12.31 -9.09 12.82
CA CYS A 210 -11.79 -8.19 11.80
C CYS A 210 -11.17 -6.93 12.42
N SER A 211 -11.86 -6.34 13.40
CA SER A 211 -11.38 -5.13 14.08
C SER A 211 -10.06 -5.38 14.81
N LEU A 212 -9.93 -6.48 15.53
CA LEU A 212 -8.70 -6.81 16.25
C LEU A 212 -7.52 -6.98 15.28
N ILE A 213 -7.70 -7.77 14.22
CA ILE A 213 -6.63 -8.05 13.25
C ILE A 213 -6.23 -6.77 12.50
N VAL A 214 -7.20 -6.01 11.97
CA VAL A 214 -6.91 -4.75 11.25
C VAL A 214 -6.20 -3.76 12.16
N LYS A 215 -6.68 -3.53 13.39
CA LYS A 215 -6.04 -2.63 14.37
C LYS A 215 -4.62 -3.08 14.73
N THR A 216 -4.41 -4.39 14.84
CA THR A 216 -3.06 -4.94 15.09
C THR A 216 -2.11 -4.62 13.94
N LEU A 217 -2.52 -4.82 12.68
CA LEU A 217 -1.69 -4.50 11.52
C LEU A 217 -1.48 -2.99 11.34
N VAL A 218 -2.50 -2.18 11.63
CA VAL A 218 -2.38 -0.72 11.60
C VAL A 218 -1.39 -0.22 12.67
N ARG A 219 -1.39 -0.81 13.88
CA ARG A 219 -0.38 -0.52 14.89
C ARG A 219 1.04 -0.85 14.40
N ALA A 220 1.22 -1.94 13.65
CA ALA A 220 2.50 -2.25 13.01
C ALA A 220 2.95 -1.15 12.04
N VAL A 221 2.01 -0.58 11.28
CA VAL A 221 2.27 0.58 10.39
C VAL A 221 2.72 1.79 11.20
N GLU A 222 2.05 2.11 12.30
CA GLU A 222 2.41 3.25 13.17
C GLU A 222 3.81 3.09 13.76
N GLU A 223 4.11 1.91 14.32
CA GLU A 223 5.44 1.61 14.87
C GLU A 223 6.54 1.68 13.80
N GLY A 224 6.25 1.19 12.59
CA GLY A 224 7.17 1.27 11.47
C GLY A 224 7.43 2.71 11.03
N ARG A 225 6.39 3.52 10.88
CA ARG A 225 6.50 4.94 10.52
C ARG A 225 7.25 5.76 11.56
N ALA A 226 7.03 5.50 12.85
CA ALA A 226 7.78 6.15 13.91
C ALA A 226 9.28 5.89 13.77
N LYS A 227 9.69 4.65 13.42
CA LYS A 227 11.08 4.30 13.16
C LYS A 227 11.62 4.99 11.90
N PHE A 228 10.83 5.05 10.84
CA PHE A 228 11.21 5.75 9.60
C PHE A 228 11.46 7.23 9.85
N GLN A 229 10.58 7.93 10.55
CA GLN A 229 10.74 9.35 10.89
C GLN A 229 12.01 9.62 11.70
N VAL A 230 12.32 8.75 12.67
CA VAL A 230 13.55 8.87 13.48
C VAL A 230 14.78 8.64 12.60
N SER A 231 14.78 7.62 11.74
CA SER A 231 15.91 7.33 10.86
C SER A 231 16.15 8.45 9.83
N ASP A 232 15.08 9.01 9.30
CA ASP A 232 15.13 10.12 8.33
C ASP A 232 15.65 11.40 8.99
N PHE A 233 15.21 11.70 10.22
CA PHE A 233 15.73 12.79 11.03
C PHE A 233 17.24 12.65 11.31
N LEU A 234 17.68 11.46 11.76
CA LEU A 234 19.10 11.19 12.02
C LEU A 234 19.95 11.24 10.75
N ALA A 235 19.42 10.75 9.61
CA ALA A 235 20.11 10.87 8.32
C ALA A 235 20.24 12.33 7.86
N ALA A 236 19.20 13.14 8.06
CA ALA A 236 19.24 14.57 7.75
C ALA A 236 20.21 15.33 8.66
N GLU A 237 20.30 14.99 9.94
CA GLU A 237 21.27 15.58 10.88
C GLU A 237 22.71 15.21 10.48
N ALA A 238 22.99 13.94 10.22
CA ALA A 238 24.30 13.48 9.77
C ALA A 238 24.71 14.15 8.42
N ALA A 239 23.77 14.34 7.50
CA ALA A 239 24.03 15.04 6.24
C ALA A 239 24.36 16.54 6.47
N ARG A 240 23.70 17.19 7.42
CA ARG A 240 24.00 18.59 7.83
C ARG A 240 25.38 18.72 8.46
N GLU A 241 25.73 17.80 9.36
CA GLU A 241 27.06 17.77 9.99
C GLU A 241 28.16 17.54 8.97
N ALA A 242 27.97 16.59 8.03
CA ALA A 242 28.90 16.33 6.95
C ALA A 242 29.10 17.55 6.03
N ALA A 243 28.01 18.24 5.69
CA ALA A 243 28.07 19.47 4.89
C ALA A 243 28.79 20.60 5.63
N GLN A 244 28.58 20.77 6.94
CA GLN A 244 29.28 21.75 7.77
C GLN A 244 30.77 21.42 7.88
N ALA A 245 31.12 20.16 8.08
CA ALA A 245 32.51 19.71 8.11
C ALA A 245 33.24 19.93 6.78
N GLN A 246 32.56 19.73 5.63
CA GLN A 246 33.10 20.03 4.31
C GLN A 246 33.29 21.54 4.09
N ALA A 247 32.33 22.36 4.50
CA ALA A 247 32.43 23.81 4.43
C ALA A 247 33.55 24.35 5.31
N ALA A 248 33.76 23.80 6.52
CA ALA A 248 34.86 24.15 7.41
C ALA A 248 36.23 23.81 6.76
N ARG A 249 36.39 22.64 6.18
CA ARG A 249 37.61 22.24 5.46
C ARG A 249 37.90 23.11 4.25
N ALA A 250 36.88 23.44 3.45
CA ALA A 250 37.02 24.36 2.32
C ALA A 250 37.40 25.76 2.76
N SER A 251 36.97 26.22 3.93
CA SER A 251 37.37 27.54 4.50
C SER A 251 38.80 27.54 5.06
N GLU A 252 39.31 26.41 5.53
CA GLU A 252 40.70 26.24 5.97
C GLU A 252 41.64 26.17 4.78
N GLU A 253 41.34 25.40 3.73
CA GLU A 253 42.12 25.36 2.49
C GLU A 253 42.16 26.70 1.76
N GLY A 254 41.09 27.48 1.81
CA GLY A 254 41.06 28.87 1.26
C GLY A 254 41.90 29.86 2.04
N ARG A 255 42.24 29.57 3.31
CA ARG A 255 43.12 30.42 4.13
C ARG A 255 44.60 30.11 3.97
N GLU A 256 44.97 28.88 3.66
CA GLU A 256 46.37 28.51 3.40
C GLU A 256 46.88 28.88 2.01
N GLY A 257 45.95 29.10 1.03
CA GLY A 257 46.32 29.51 -0.34
C GLY A 257 46.48 31.01 -0.56
N GLY A 258 46.34 31.86 0.47
CA GLY A 258 46.33 33.32 0.37
C GLY A 258 47.59 34.07 0.81
N GLY A 259 48.74 33.38 0.90
CA GLY A 259 50.01 33.99 1.28
C GLY A 259 51.06 33.82 0.19
N ASP A 260 51.20 34.74 -0.66
CA ASP A 260 52.34 35.28 -1.40
C ASP A 260 52.04 35.53 -2.89
N SER A 261 51.82 36.79 -3.24
CA SER A 261 52.33 37.41 -4.48
C SER A 261 52.29 38.93 -4.35
N GLY A 262 53.42 39.44 -3.94
CA GLY A 262 53.75 40.86 -3.88
C GLY A 262 53.62 41.57 -5.23
N SER A 263 53.21 42.77 -5.08
CA SER A 263 53.40 43.97 -5.88
C SER A 263 54.10 43.84 -7.24
N ARG A 264 53.45 44.23 -8.31
CA ARG A 264 54.04 45.07 -9.36
C ARG A 264 52.99 45.97 -10.02
N SER A 265 53.12 47.27 -9.70
CA SER A 265 52.53 48.43 -10.35
C SER A 265 52.84 48.46 -11.84
N ARG A 266 51.87 48.83 -12.68
CA ARG A 266 51.99 49.73 -13.81
C ARG A 266 50.65 50.16 -14.37
N GLU A 267 50.42 51.46 -14.29
CA GLU A 267 49.35 52.20 -14.93
C GLU A 267 49.70 52.56 -16.40
N PRO A 268 48.92 53.40 -17.10
CA PRO A 268 47.79 53.03 -17.97
C PRO A 268 48.00 53.61 -19.41
N ARG A 269 47.14 53.23 -20.34
CA ARG A 269 46.79 53.98 -21.58
C ARG A 269 45.69 53.16 -22.28
N GLY A 270 44.53 53.65 -22.49
CA GLY A 270 44.02 54.82 -23.21
C GLY A 270 43.69 54.38 -24.64
N GLN A 271 42.43 54.29 -24.96
CA GLN A 271 41.71 54.89 -26.08
C GLN A 271 40.50 54.12 -26.57
N ARG A 272 39.35 54.70 -26.47
CA ARG A 272 38.16 54.55 -27.31
C ARG A 272 38.40 55.32 -28.64
N PRO A 273 37.47 55.34 -29.66
CA PRO A 273 36.20 54.61 -29.90
C PRO A 273 36.01 54.19 -31.39
N SER A 274 34.89 53.60 -31.76
CA SER A 274 33.95 54.00 -32.84
C SER A 274 33.10 52.82 -33.34
N THR A 275 31.81 52.92 -33.16
CA THR A 275 30.70 53.26 -34.07
C THR A 275 30.50 52.34 -35.30
N GLY A 276 29.28 51.87 -35.49
CA GLY A 276 28.72 51.40 -36.76
C GLY A 276 27.72 50.26 -36.56
N ASP A 277 26.54 50.47 -36.22
CA ASP A 277 25.31 50.84 -36.94
C ASP A 277 25.12 49.98 -38.22
N ARG A 278 24.07 49.15 -38.23
CA ARG A 278 23.00 49.01 -39.24
C ARG A 278 22.19 47.70 -39.17
N ARG A 279 20.97 47.87 -38.85
CA ARG A 279 19.83 47.05 -39.32
C ARG A 279 19.46 47.49 -40.75
N PRO A 280 18.47 46.90 -41.51
CA PRO A 280 17.56 45.80 -41.34
C PRO A 280 17.32 44.96 -42.61
N GLY A 281 16.42 43.96 -42.57
CA GLY A 281 15.81 43.42 -43.81
C GLY A 281 15.16 42.02 -43.64
N GLY A 282 13.85 41.96 -43.50
CA GLY A 282 13.05 40.80 -43.91
C GLY A 282 12.48 41.04 -45.29
N PRO A 283 11.46 40.31 -45.84
CA PRO A 283 10.90 39.00 -45.59
C PRO A 283 10.78 38.15 -46.89
N GLY A 284 10.38 36.91 -46.80
CA GLY A 284 10.04 36.13 -48.01
C GLY A 284 9.43 34.73 -47.75
N ARG A 285 8.15 34.62 -47.97
CA ARG A 285 7.37 33.43 -48.31
C ARG A 285 7.08 33.55 -49.83
N PRO A 286 6.53 32.51 -50.60
CA PRO A 286 6.13 31.12 -50.31
C PRO A 286 6.51 30.15 -51.46
N GLY A 287 6.16 28.87 -51.30
CA GLY A 287 6.21 27.93 -52.45
C GLY A 287 5.63 26.56 -52.14
N ALA A 288 4.48 26.28 -52.74
CA ALA A 288 3.74 25.05 -52.70
C ALA A 288 4.35 23.96 -53.59
N GLY A 289 4.17 22.70 -53.26
CA GLY A 289 4.47 21.56 -54.15
C GLY A 289 3.87 20.24 -53.65
N ARG A 290 2.95 19.74 -54.41
CA ARG A 290 2.12 18.51 -54.26
C ARG A 290 2.93 17.22 -54.44
N SER A 291 2.47 16.15 -53.80
CA SER A 291 1.88 14.91 -54.35
C SER A 291 2.59 13.61 -53.95
N SER A 292 1.72 12.68 -53.65
CA SER A 292 1.67 11.23 -53.97
C SER A 292 2.18 10.22 -52.93
N GLY A 293 1.22 9.54 -52.30
CA GLY A 293 0.98 8.11 -52.37
C GLY A 293 1.61 7.21 -51.28
N PRO A 294 0.85 6.23 -50.77
CA PRO A 294 1.20 5.52 -49.55
C PRO A 294 2.01 4.25 -49.80
N GLY A 295 3.15 4.11 -49.13
CA GLY A 295 3.92 2.88 -49.03
C GLY A 295 3.64 2.15 -47.75
N ARG A 296 3.22 0.89 -47.83
CA ARG A 296 3.09 -0.07 -46.71
C ARG A 296 4.42 -0.18 -45.94
N PRO A 297 4.43 -0.13 -44.61
CA PRO A 297 5.60 -0.58 -43.86
C PRO A 297 5.53 -2.08 -43.60
N GLY A 298 6.60 -2.79 -43.92
CA GLY A 298 6.87 -4.17 -43.52
C GLY A 298 7.12 -4.32 -42.01
N PRO A 299 7.20 -5.57 -41.51
CA PRO A 299 7.21 -5.86 -40.07
C PRO A 299 8.48 -5.35 -39.42
N ARG A 300 8.35 -4.47 -38.43
CA ARG A 300 9.42 -4.08 -37.53
C ARG A 300 9.71 -5.22 -36.55
N ALA A 301 10.98 -5.58 -36.49
CA ALA A 301 11.56 -6.46 -35.50
C ALA A 301 11.21 -6.00 -34.09
N ASP A 302 10.76 -6.95 -33.30
CA ASP A 302 10.42 -6.88 -31.88
C ASP A 302 11.70 -6.55 -31.08
N ALA A 303 11.88 -5.29 -30.72
CA ALA A 303 12.95 -4.87 -29.82
C ALA A 303 12.52 -5.20 -28.40
N GLY A 304 13.23 -6.16 -27.80
CA GLY A 304 13.10 -6.80 -26.52
C GLY A 304 12.38 -6.02 -25.44
N ARG A 305 11.20 -6.50 -25.05
CA ARG A 305 10.62 -6.24 -23.74
C ARG A 305 11.59 -6.79 -22.70
N PRO A 306 11.97 -6.01 -21.68
CA PRO A 306 12.69 -6.59 -20.55
C PRO A 306 11.78 -7.65 -19.90
N ALA A 307 12.31 -8.85 -19.73
CA ALA A 307 11.65 -9.92 -19.01
C ALA A 307 11.25 -9.42 -17.60
N PRO A 308 10.06 -9.79 -17.11
CA PRO A 308 9.68 -9.47 -15.74
C PRO A 308 10.75 -10.03 -14.81
N ALA A 309 11.26 -9.18 -13.90
CA ALA A 309 12.21 -9.57 -12.89
C ALA A 309 11.66 -10.82 -12.18
N ARG A 310 12.48 -11.87 -12.10
CA ARG A 310 12.15 -13.09 -11.37
C ARG A 310 11.71 -12.67 -9.96
N ARG A 311 10.49 -13.06 -9.58
CA ARG A 311 9.96 -12.99 -8.24
C ARG A 311 11.07 -13.45 -7.28
N ALA A 312 11.57 -12.54 -6.44
CA ALA A 312 12.28 -12.96 -5.26
C ALA A 312 11.26 -13.82 -4.50
N SER A 313 11.49 -15.13 -4.46
CA SER A 313 10.57 -16.07 -3.82
C SER A 313 10.34 -15.60 -2.39
N ALA A 314 9.12 -15.09 -2.14
CA ALA A 314 8.67 -14.90 -0.77
C ALA A 314 8.90 -16.24 -0.04
N PRO A 315 9.38 -16.23 1.20
CA PRO A 315 9.59 -17.48 1.93
C PRO A 315 8.26 -18.24 1.93
N ARG A 316 8.29 -19.48 1.50
CA ARG A 316 7.13 -20.39 1.53
C ARG A 316 6.41 -20.23 2.87
N PRO A 317 5.06 -20.29 2.91
CA PRO A 317 4.33 -20.34 4.16
C PRO A 317 5.00 -21.36 5.07
N ALA A 318 5.28 -20.97 6.31
CA ALA A 318 5.93 -21.87 7.26
C ALA A 318 5.07 -23.12 7.36
N ALA A 319 5.71 -24.29 7.29
CA ALA A 319 5.04 -25.54 7.55
C ALA A 319 4.35 -25.47 8.92
N PRO A 320 3.18 -26.12 9.08
CA PRO A 320 2.47 -26.16 10.35
C PRO A 320 3.43 -26.62 11.45
N VAL A 321 3.47 -25.88 12.55
CA VAL A 321 4.28 -26.28 13.72
C VAL A 321 3.68 -27.55 14.31
N GLU A 322 4.46 -28.63 14.39
CA GLU A 322 4.03 -29.86 15.08
C GLU A 322 3.74 -29.55 16.55
N ARG A 323 2.60 -30.00 17.04
CA ARG A 323 2.10 -29.73 18.40
C ARG A 323 2.78 -30.65 19.41
N PRO A 324 3.37 -30.15 20.49
CA PRO A 324 3.73 -31.00 21.62
C PRO A 324 2.44 -31.52 22.30
N PRO A 325 2.40 -32.80 22.73
CA PRO A 325 1.18 -33.45 23.23
C PRO A 325 0.59 -32.85 24.52
N GLU A 326 1.39 -32.15 25.32
CA GLU A 326 0.95 -31.56 26.59
C GLU A 326 0.10 -30.28 26.45
N THR A 327 0.06 -29.66 25.28
CA THR A 327 -0.66 -28.39 25.05
C THR A 327 -2.13 -28.59 24.66
N VAL A 328 -2.51 -29.78 24.26
CA VAL A 328 -3.89 -30.11 23.84
C VAL A 328 -4.83 -30.12 25.06
N GLU A 329 -4.44 -30.77 26.15
CA GLU A 329 -5.25 -30.84 27.38
C GLU A 329 -5.40 -29.46 28.07
N ALA A 330 -4.37 -28.61 28.01
CA ALA A 330 -4.43 -27.26 28.61
C ALA A 330 -5.37 -26.32 27.80
N ALA A 331 -5.40 -26.47 26.48
CA ALA A 331 -6.30 -25.70 25.61
C ALA A 331 -7.76 -26.15 25.74
N GLU A 332 -7.99 -27.45 25.95
CA GLU A 332 -9.33 -28.00 26.19
C GLU A 332 -9.90 -27.52 27.52
N ARG A 333 -9.11 -27.49 28.61
CA ARG A 333 -9.53 -26.97 29.92
C ARG A 333 -9.88 -25.49 29.88
N LEU A 334 -9.08 -24.65 29.19
CA LEU A 334 -9.39 -23.24 29.01
C LEU A 334 -10.66 -23.00 28.17
N ALA A 335 -10.91 -23.84 27.18
CA ALA A 335 -12.12 -23.76 26.37
C ALA A 335 -13.37 -24.18 27.15
N GLU A 336 -13.27 -25.14 28.06
CA GLU A 336 -14.35 -25.54 28.95
C GLU A 336 -14.66 -24.49 30.02
N GLU A 337 -13.65 -23.84 30.60
CA GLU A 337 -13.79 -22.81 31.62
C GLU A 337 -14.51 -21.56 31.09
N VAL A 338 -14.19 -21.14 29.85
CA VAL A 338 -14.80 -19.97 29.19
C VAL A 338 -16.25 -20.24 28.70
N LEU A 339 -16.58 -21.49 28.43
CA LEU A 339 -17.91 -21.90 27.96
C LEU A 339 -18.85 -22.33 29.09
N GLY A 340 -18.30 -22.71 30.27
CA GLY A 340 -19.06 -23.08 31.46
C GLY A 340 -19.68 -21.92 32.23
N ASP A 341 -19.12 -20.72 32.09
CA ASP A 341 -19.56 -19.52 32.83
C ASP A 341 -20.81 -18.80 32.24
N LYS A 342 -21.31 -19.23 31.09
CA LYS A 342 -22.53 -18.68 30.44
C LYS A 342 -23.82 -19.45 30.70
N GLY A 343 -23.79 -20.40 31.62
CA GLY A 343 -24.93 -21.27 31.92
C GLY A 343 -25.66 -21.00 33.25
N GLN A 344 -25.32 -19.92 34.00
CA GLN A 344 -25.91 -19.63 35.31
C GLN A 344 -26.42 -18.18 35.45
N GLU A 345 -26.98 -17.60 34.44
CA GLU A 345 -27.84 -16.42 34.59
C GLU A 345 -29.15 -16.66 33.82
N ASP A 346 -30.10 -17.26 34.53
CA ASP A 346 -31.54 -17.16 34.35
C ASP A 346 -32.16 -16.81 35.71
#